data_984e08afa39be3808a82c8784a3d5330
#
_entry.id   984e08afa39be3808a82c8784a3d5330
#
_cell.length_a   1.000
_cell.length_b   1.000
_cell.length_c   1.000
_cell.angle_alpha   90.00
_cell.angle_beta   90.00
_cell.angle_gamma   90.00
#
_symmetry.space_group_name_H-M   'P 1'
#
loop_
_entity.id
_entity.type
_entity.pdbx_description
1 polymer ?
#
loop_
_entity_poly.entity_id
_entity_poly.type
_entity_poly.pdbx_seq_one_letter_code
_entity_poly.pdbx_strand_id
1 'polypeptide(L)'
;MKQYDIGLDLGTTSIIIATQEQGVVFHQPSIGAVDTRSSTILAVGDKALRMVGRVPSYIDIIRPLRDGIIQDHRMTNELIVRFINEVCRSRIIKPRVSVCVPAAITGIEADAVVEAVMAAGARQVFLVDEPVAAALGAGLDIRKPMGCMVIDIGGGSTDIAVISMGGRVRAASLPVAGNAFDQCIAQYVQEKFNIAIGP
;
A
#
# COMPACT_ATOMS: atom_id res chain seq x y z
N MET A 1 -11.98 24.73 12.68
CA MET A 1 -12.00 23.98 11.40
C MET A 1 -11.50 22.58 11.71
N LYS A 2 -12.30 21.52 11.45
CA LYS A 2 -11.81 20.14 11.61
C LYS A 2 -10.67 19.93 10.62
N GLN A 3 -9.51 19.59 11.13
CA GLN A 3 -8.33 19.27 10.34
C GLN A 3 -8.40 17.78 10.05
N TYR A 4 -8.39 17.40 8.78
CA TYR A 4 -8.36 15.98 8.38
C TYR A 4 -6.91 15.51 8.40
N ASP A 5 -6.60 14.65 9.34
CA ASP A 5 -5.34 13.91 9.39
C ASP A 5 -5.64 12.47 9.02
N ILE A 6 -4.98 11.96 8.00
CA ILE A 6 -5.13 10.58 7.52
C ILE A 6 -3.79 9.85 7.56
N GLY A 7 -3.84 8.59 7.99
CA GLY A 7 -2.80 7.61 7.74
C GLY A 7 -3.11 6.88 6.43
N LEU A 8 -2.13 6.77 5.58
CA LEU A 8 -2.19 6.05 4.31
C LEU A 8 -1.14 4.94 4.33
N ASP A 9 -1.60 3.72 4.22
CA ASP A 9 -0.77 2.57 3.91
C ASP A 9 -0.89 2.30 2.40
N LEU A 10 0.23 2.43 1.70
CA LEU A 10 0.32 2.28 0.24
C LEU A 10 0.93 0.91 -0.10
N GLY A 11 0.22 -0.15 0.29
CA GLY A 11 0.73 -1.51 0.17
C GLY A 11 0.63 -2.10 -1.24
N THR A 12 1.50 -3.07 -1.52
CA THR A 12 1.53 -3.81 -2.79
C THR A 12 0.21 -4.49 -3.13
N THR A 13 -0.49 -5.01 -2.14
CA THR A 13 -1.73 -5.76 -2.32
C THR A 13 -2.96 -4.91 -2.07
N SER A 14 -2.91 -4.03 -1.09
CA SER A 14 -4.04 -3.17 -0.70
C SER A 14 -3.58 -1.79 -0.27
N ILE A 15 -4.47 -0.83 -0.46
CA ILE A 15 -4.36 0.54 0.07
C ILE A 15 -5.33 0.67 1.24
N ILE A 16 -4.82 1.11 2.38
CA ILE A 16 -5.60 1.32 3.59
C ILE A 16 -5.53 2.80 3.98
N ILE A 17 -6.68 3.38 4.31
CA ILE A 17 -6.74 4.74 4.86
C ILE A 17 -7.37 4.69 6.24
N ALA A 18 -6.70 5.31 7.19
CA ALA A 18 -7.18 5.46 8.54
C ALA A 18 -7.29 6.93 8.94
N THR A 19 -8.21 7.24 9.84
CA THR A 19 -8.35 8.55 10.47
C THR A 19 -8.18 8.43 11.99
N GLN A 20 -7.78 9.50 12.62
CA GLN A 20 -7.60 9.50 14.07
C GLN A 20 -8.93 9.24 14.82
N GLU A 21 -10.06 9.69 14.26
CA GLU A 21 -11.37 9.59 14.92
C GLU A 21 -12.02 8.21 14.76
N GLN A 22 -11.81 7.55 13.61
CA GLN A 22 -12.60 6.36 13.24
C GLN A 22 -11.73 5.09 13.01
N GLY A 23 -10.40 5.21 13.14
CA GLY A 23 -9.50 4.12 12.77
C GLY A 23 -9.50 3.89 11.26
N VAL A 24 -9.46 2.63 10.84
CA VAL A 24 -9.50 2.25 9.42
C VAL A 24 -10.89 2.57 8.84
N VAL A 25 -10.93 3.48 7.88
CA VAL A 25 -12.16 3.93 7.21
C VAL A 25 -12.24 3.48 5.75
N PHE A 26 -11.14 2.98 5.21
CA PHE A 26 -11.05 2.57 3.81
C PHE A 26 -10.02 1.45 3.64
N HIS A 27 -10.39 0.42 2.88
CA HIS A 27 -9.51 -0.70 2.54
C HIS A 27 -9.91 -1.22 1.15
N GLN A 28 -9.02 -1.08 0.18
CA GLN A 28 -9.25 -1.49 -1.20
C GLN A 28 -7.99 -2.14 -1.80
N PRO A 29 -8.14 -3.09 -2.72
CA PRO A 29 -7.02 -3.66 -3.46
C PRO A 29 -6.24 -2.62 -4.26
N SER A 30 -4.91 -2.74 -4.29
CA SER A 30 -3.98 -1.93 -5.10
C SER A 30 -3.98 -2.42 -6.54
N ILE A 31 -5.09 -2.20 -7.27
CA ILE A 31 -5.30 -2.75 -8.61
C ILE A 31 -6.17 -1.81 -9.45
N GLY A 32 -5.87 -1.74 -10.74
CA GLY A 32 -6.65 -1.00 -11.71
C GLY A 32 -6.87 -1.78 -13.00
N ALA A 33 -7.91 -1.43 -13.74
CA ALA A 33 -8.22 -1.93 -15.07
C ALA A 33 -8.18 -0.79 -16.09
N VAL A 34 -7.44 -0.97 -17.18
CA VAL A 34 -7.21 0.04 -18.23
C VAL A 34 -7.62 -0.51 -19.58
N ASP A 35 -8.38 0.25 -20.36
CA ASP A 35 -8.57 -0.01 -21.79
C ASP A 35 -7.32 0.47 -22.54
N THR A 36 -6.57 -0.45 -23.11
CA THR A 36 -5.28 -0.20 -23.79
C THR A 36 -5.43 0.63 -25.06
N ARG A 37 -6.61 0.60 -25.71
CA ARG A 37 -6.89 1.33 -26.95
C ARG A 37 -7.10 2.82 -26.71
N SER A 38 -7.78 3.16 -25.59
CA SER A 38 -8.08 4.54 -25.22
C SER A 38 -7.18 5.05 -24.09
N SER A 39 -6.40 4.19 -23.47
CA SER A 39 -5.63 4.47 -22.25
C SER A 39 -6.53 4.96 -21.09
N THR A 40 -7.80 4.57 -21.08
CA THR A 40 -8.77 5.01 -20.07
C THR A 40 -8.79 4.03 -18.90
N ILE A 41 -8.73 4.55 -17.67
CA ILE A 41 -8.89 3.75 -16.45
C ILE A 41 -10.38 3.46 -16.24
N LEU A 42 -10.75 2.19 -16.40
CA LEU A 42 -12.14 1.72 -16.34
C LEU A 42 -12.60 1.46 -14.90
N ALA A 43 -11.74 0.87 -14.09
CA ALA A 43 -12.05 0.50 -12.72
C ALA A 43 -10.80 0.53 -11.84
N VAL A 44 -11.00 0.65 -10.52
CA VAL A 44 -9.96 0.55 -9.50
C VAL A 44 -10.47 -0.22 -8.29
N GLY A 45 -9.56 -0.74 -7.46
CA GLY A 45 -9.90 -1.44 -6.23
C GLY A 45 -10.72 -2.70 -6.47
N ASP A 46 -11.71 -2.96 -5.63
CA ASP A 46 -12.59 -4.13 -5.71
C ASP A 46 -13.25 -4.32 -7.07
N LYS A 47 -13.61 -3.21 -7.74
CA LYS A 47 -14.21 -3.29 -9.07
C LYS A 47 -13.23 -3.84 -10.10
N ALA A 48 -11.97 -3.44 -10.06
CA ALA A 48 -10.92 -3.97 -10.92
C ALA A 48 -10.55 -5.41 -10.54
N LEU A 49 -10.52 -5.74 -9.25
CA LEU A 49 -10.23 -7.10 -8.77
C LEU A 49 -11.24 -8.12 -9.33
N ARG A 50 -12.53 -7.77 -9.40
CA ARG A 50 -13.57 -8.65 -9.97
C ARG A 50 -13.42 -8.88 -11.47
N MET A 51 -12.60 -8.07 -12.15
CA MET A 51 -12.33 -8.18 -13.59
C MET A 51 -11.17 -9.13 -13.88
N VAL A 52 -10.35 -9.47 -12.90
CA VAL A 52 -9.18 -10.36 -13.07
C VAL A 52 -9.61 -11.69 -13.70
N GLY A 53 -8.93 -12.10 -14.78
CA GLY A 53 -9.21 -13.34 -15.53
C GLY A 53 -10.52 -13.36 -16.31
N ARG A 54 -11.24 -12.23 -16.40
CA ARG A 54 -12.58 -12.14 -17.04
C ARG A 54 -12.70 -11.00 -18.04
N VAL A 55 -11.59 -10.45 -18.48
CA VAL A 55 -11.53 -9.29 -19.38
C VAL A 55 -11.06 -9.71 -20.78
N PRO A 56 -11.50 -9.00 -21.83
CA PRO A 56 -10.96 -9.19 -23.17
C PRO A 56 -9.52 -8.66 -23.26
N SER A 57 -8.80 -9.07 -24.33
CA SER A 57 -7.38 -8.78 -24.53
C SER A 57 -7.00 -7.30 -24.63
N TYR A 58 -7.97 -6.42 -24.82
CA TYR A 58 -7.74 -4.96 -24.85
C TYR A 58 -7.92 -4.27 -23.48
N ILE A 59 -8.15 -5.03 -22.42
CA ILE A 59 -8.18 -4.52 -21.06
C ILE A 59 -7.03 -5.14 -20.28
N ASP A 60 -6.14 -4.29 -19.79
CA ASP A 60 -5.06 -4.69 -18.90
C ASP A 60 -5.42 -4.48 -17.44
N ILE A 61 -5.06 -5.47 -16.63
CA ILE A 61 -5.15 -5.40 -15.18
C ILE A 61 -3.77 -5.03 -14.63
N ILE A 62 -3.68 -3.87 -14.01
CA ILE A 62 -2.43 -3.29 -13.54
C ILE A 62 -2.38 -3.31 -12.02
N ARG A 63 -1.30 -3.85 -11.47
CA ARG A 63 -0.92 -3.68 -10.06
C ARG A 63 0.20 -2.66 -9.99
N PRO A 64 -0.09 -1.42 -9.60
CA PRO A 64 0.85 -0.31 -9.77
C PRO A 64 1.97 -0.28 -8.73
N LEU A 65 1.88 -1.10 -7.69
CA LEU A 65 2.85 -1.22 -6.63
C LEU A 65 3.44 -2.62 -6.62
N ARG A 66 4.74 -2.71 -6.46
CA ARG A 66 5.46 -3.97 -6.30
C ARG A 66 6.53 -3.80 -5.23
N ASP A 67 6.52 -4.68 -4.25
CA ASP A 67 7.49 -4.68 -3.14
C ASP A 67 7.58 -3.32 -2.41
N GLY A 68 6.41 -2.65 -2.26
CA GLY A 68 6.31 -1.31 -1.68
C GLY A 68 6.75 -0.16 -2.60
N ILE A 69 7.17 -0.46 -3.85
CA ILE A 69 7.70 0.51 -4.81
C ILE A 69 6.65 0.81 -5.89
N ILE A 70 6.56 2.08 -6.28
CA ILE A 70 5.70 2.52 -7.38
C ILE A 70 6.31 2.07 -8.71
N GLN A 71 5.59 1.22 -9.45
CA GLN A 71 5.94 0.77 -10.80
C GLN A 71 5.16 1.54 -11.89
N ASP A 72 3.93 1.90 -11.58
CA ASP A 72 3.07 2.71 -12.46
C ASP A 72 2.58 3.95 -11.73
N HIS A 73 3.27 5.08 -11.96
CA HIS A 73 2.95 6.36 -11.34
C HIS A 73 1.53 6.86 -11.70
N ARG A 74 1.10 6.66 -12.95
CA ARG A 74 -0.21 7.11 -13.40
C ARG A 74 -1.33 6.38 -12.68
N MET A 75 -1.24 5.05 -12.61
CA MET A 75 -2.23 4.24 -11.92
C MET A 75 -2.19 4.49 -10.41
N THR A 76 -1.00 4.61 -9.81
CA THR A 76 -0.85 4.94 -8.39
C THR A 76 -1.51 6.28 -8.05
N ASN A 77 -1.23 7.33 -8.83
CA ASN A 77 -1.86 8.64 -8.64
C ASN A 77 -3.39 8.55 -8.72
N GLU A 78 -3.91 7.83 -9.71
CA GLU A 78 -5.37 7.68 -9.88
C GLU A 78 -6.00 6.95 -8.70
N LEU A 79 -5.38 5.88 -8.20
CA LEU A 79 -5.82 5.17 -7.00
C LEU A 79 -5.86 6.10 -5.79
N ILE A 80 -4.75 6.80 -5.52
CA ILE A 80 -4.63 7.70 -4.37
C ILE A 80 -5.67 8.83 -4.46
N VAL A 81 -5.80 9.47 -5.64
CA VAL A 81 -6.77 10.56 -5.85
C VAL A 81 -8.20 10.08 -5.58
N ARG A 82 -8.59 8.94 -6.16
CA ARG A 82 -9.94 8.40 -5.98
C ARG A 82 -10.19 8.04 -4.53
N PHE A 83 -9.25 7.38 -3.88
CA PHE A 83 -9.42 6.86 -2.53
C PHE A 83 -9.38 7.98 -1.48
N ILE A 84 -8.50 8.95 -1.61
CA ILE A 84 -8.51 10.15 -0.74
C ILE A 84 -9.82 10.93 -0.92
N ASN A 85 -10.30 11.10 -2.16
CA ASN A 85 -11.56 11.83 -2.41
C ASN A 85 -12.78 11.08 -1.86
N GLU A 86 -12.76 9.75 -1.81
CA GLU A 86 -13.83 8.96 -1.23
C GLU A 86 -13.90 9.13 0.30
N VAL A 87 -12.74 9.22 0.95
CA VAL A 87 -12.64 9.44 2.40
C VAL A 87 -12.83 10.91 2.76
N CYS A 88 -12.15 11.81 2.05
CA CYS A 88 -12.20 13.25 2.29
C CYS A 88 -13.31 13.89 1.45
N ARG A 89 -14.54 13.82 1.92
CA ARG A 89 -15.73 14.41 1.24
C ARG A 89 -15.65 15.92 1.03
N SER A 90 -14.74 16.62 1.72
CA SER A 90 -14.58 18.08 1.60
C SER A 90 -13.45 18.43 0.65
N ARG A 91 -13.78 19.09 -0.47
CA ARG A 91 -12.79 19.66 -1.40
C ARG A 91 -12.09 20.92 -0.87
N ILE A 92 -12.60 21.52 0.21
CA ILE A 92 -12.13 22.80 0.75
C ILE A 92 -10.98 22.59 1.74
N ILE A 93 -11.04 21.51 2.52
CA ILE A 93 -10.03 21.22 3.56
C ILE A 93 -9.16 20.07 3.05
N LYS A 94 -7.95 20.41 2.64
CA LYS A 94 -6.95 19.43 2.20
C LYS A 94 -6.37 18.70 3.41
N PRO A 95 -6.25 17.35 3.37
CA PRO A 95 -5.72 16.57 4.48
C PRO A 95 -4.21 16.76 4.66
N ARG A 96 -3.72 16.51 5.88
CA ARG A 96 -2.34 16.10 6.12
C ARG A 96 -2.32 14.57 6.04
N VAL A 97 -1.33 14.02 5.37
CA VAL A 97 -1.24 12.58 5.11
C VAL A 97 0.06 12.05 5.68
N SER A 98 -0.02 11.07 6.58
CA SER A 98 1.11 10.26 7.00
C SER A 98 1.09 9.00 6.16
N VAL A 99 2.15 8.76 5.37
CA VAL A 99 2.25 7.61 4.46
C VAL A 99 3.26 6.62 5.02
N CYS A 100 2.86 5.36 5.13
CA CYS A 100 3.77 4.28 5.45
C CYS A 100 4.64 3.95 4.23
N VAL A 101 5.92 3.76 4.46
CA VAL A 101 6.92 3.40 3.44
C VAL A 101 7.84 2.29 3.95
N PRO A 102 8.31 1.40 3.07
CA PRO A 102 9.25 0.35 3.44
C PRO A 102 10.52 0.92 4.10
N ALA A 103 11.07 0.17 5.04
CA ALA A 103 12.26 0.59 5.77
C ALA A 103 13.50 0.78 4.89
N ALA A 104 13.55 0.13 3.74
CA ALA A 104 14.65 0.18 2.77
C ALA A 104 14.39 1.12 1.57
N ILE A 105 13.34 1.97 1.64
CA ILE A 105 13.01 2.89 0.54
C ILE A 105 14.18 3.82 0.21
N THR A 106 14.43 4.01 -1.07
CA THR A 106 15.42 4.98 -1.55
C THR A 106 14.88 6.41 -1.53
N GLY A 107 15.76 7.43 -1.55
CA GLY A 107 15.33 8.83 -1.60
C GLY A 107 14.44 9.13 -2.81
N ILE A 108 14.77 8.58 -3.98
CA ILE A 108 14.00 8.80 -5.22
C ILE A 108 12.58 8.20 -5.11
N GLU A 109 12.48 7.00 -4.56
CA GLU A 109 11.18 6.35 -4.33
C GLU A 109 10.34 7.11 -3.29
N ALA A 110 10.99 7.59 -2.22
CA ALA A 110 10.34 8.40 -1.20
C ALA A 110 9.77 9.70 -1.78
N ASP A 111 10.55 10.40 -2.62
CA ASP A 111 10.11 11.61 -3.31
C ASP A 111 8.92 11.31 -4.25
N ALA A 112 8.96 10.18 -4.97
CA ALA A 112 7.86 9.76 -5.85
C ALA A 112 6.54 9.51 -5.07
N VAL A 113 6.63 8.92 -3.88
CA VAL A 113 5.46 8.75 -2.99
C VAL A 113 4.93 10.11 -2.53
N VAL A 114 5.81 11.01 -2.09
CA VAL A 114 5.41 12.37 -1.67
C VAL A 114 4.72 13.11 -2.82
N GLU A 115 5.31 13.09 -4.01
CA GLU A 115 4.74 13.74 -5.20
C GLU A 115 3.35 13.18 -5.55
N ALA A 116 3.20 11.85 -5.53
CA ALA A 116 1.93 11.20 -5.81
C ALA A 116 0.82 11.64 -4.84
N VAL A 117 1.13 11.66 -3.54
CA VAL A 117 0.16 12.04 -2.50
C VAL A 117 -0.14 13.55 -2.52
N MET A 118 0.86 14.40 -2.80
CA MET A 118 0.66 15.84 -2.99
C MET A 118 -0.20 16.13 -4.21
N ALA A 119 0.05 15.44 -5.35
CA ALA A 119 -0.75 15.55 -6.56
C ALA A 119 -2.21 15.10 -6.34
N ALA A 120 -2.44 14.14 -5.46
CA ALA A 120 -3.78 13.71 -5.02
C ALA A 120 -4.53 14.76 -4.17
N GLY A 121 -3.87 15.86 -3.81
CA GLY A 121 -4.49 16.99 -3.12
C GLY A 121 -4.19 17.06 -1.62
N ALA A 122 -3.23 16.32 -1.13
CA ALA A 122 -2.74 16.50 0.25
C ALA A 122 -2.16 17.92 0.43
N ARG A 123 -2.32 18.48 1.63
CA ARG A 123 -1.69 19.75 2.01
C ARG A 123 -0.26 19.56 2.48
N GLN A 124 -0.01 18.43 3.12
CA GLN A 124 1.28 18.08 3.70
C GLN A 124 1.39 16.55 3.77
N VAL A 125 2.58 16.03 3.50
CA VAL A 125 2.88 14.60 3.53
C VAL A 125 4.01 14.36 4.51
N PHE A 126 3.85 13.32 5.33
CA PHE A 126 4.87 12.80 6.23
C PHE A 126 5.12 11.34 5.89
N LEU A 127 6.35 10.96 5.73
CA LEU A 127 6.73 9.56 5.57
C LEU A 127 6.99 8.93 6.93
N VAL A 128 6.50 7.71 7.12
CA VAL A 128 6.67 6.93 8.35
C VAL A 128 7.17 5.54 7.94
N ASP A 129 8.22 5.06 8.58
CA ASP A 129 8.70 3.69 8.35
C ASP A 129 7.60 2.68 8.72
N GLU A 130 7.27 1.76 7.80
CA GLU A 130 6.25 0.71 8.00
C GLU A 130 6.42 -0.04 9.32
N PRO A 131 7.61 -0.58 9.67
CA PRO A 131 7.76 -1.30 10.93
C PRO A 131 7.59 -0.42 12.18
N VAL A 132 7.84 0.90 12.07
CA VAL A 132 7.56 1.84 13.17
C VAL A 132 6.06 2.05 13.33
N ALA A 133 5.35 2.21 12.20
CA ALA A 133 3.89 2.31 12.19
C ALA A 133 3.24 1.02 12.71
N ALA A 134 3.73 -0.15 12.29
CA ALA A 134 3.27 -1.47 12.75
C ALA A 134 3.48 -1.65 14.25
N ALA A 135 4.66 -1.27 14.79
CA ALA A 135 4.94 -1.30 16.22
C ALA A 135 3.94 -0.45 17.03
N LEU A 136 3.69 0.78 16.56
CA LEU A 136 2.72 1.68 17.19
C LEU A 136 1.29 1.12 17.12
N GLY A 137 0.91 0.59 15.95
CA GLY A 137 -0.40 -0.05 15.73
C GLY A 137 -0.62 -1.28 16.62
N ALA A 138 0.44 -2.04 16.89
CA ALA A 138 0.44 -3.17 17.83
C ALA A 138 0.43 -2.75 19.31
N GLY A 139 0.46 -1.44 19.60
CA GLY A 139 0.44 -0.92 20.97
C GLY A 139 1.79 -1.01 21.70
N LEU A 140 2.89 -1.20 20.98
CA LEU A 140 4.22 -1.24 21.58
C LEU A 140 4.66 0.18 21.98
N ASP A 141 5.15 0.32 23.22
CA ASP A 141 5.77 1.59 23.65
C ASP A 141 7.23 1.64 23.17
N ILE A 142 7.39 2.07 21.93
CA ILE A 142 8.70 2.15 21.28
C ILE A 142 9.64 3.21 21.88
N ARG A 143 9.14 4.10 22.75
CA ARG A 143 9.94 5.18 23.37
C ARG A 143 10.83 4.66 24.49
N LYS A 144 10.53 3.48 25.03
CA LYS A 144 11.33 2.86 26.08
C LYS A 144 12.73 2.50 25.57
N PRO A 145 13.75 2.51 26.46
CA PRO A 145 15.11 2.08 26.12
C PRO A 145 15.23 0.53 26.08
N MET A 146 14.23 -0.10 25.52
CA MET A 146 14.19 -1.55 25.28
C MET A 146 14.04 -1.78 23.78
N GLY A 147 14.86 -2.70 23.24
CA GLY A 147 14.71 -3.12 21.86
C GLY A 147 13.44 -3.96 21.69
N CYS A 148 12.59 -3.59 20.73
CA CYS A 148 11.53 -4.47 20.25
C CYS A 148 11.76 -4.79 18.77
N MET A 149 11.55 -6.04 18.41
CA MET A 149 11.62 -6.48 17.02
C MET A 149 10.21 -6.60 16.48
N VAL A 150 10.03 -6.03 15.29
CA VAL A 150 8.80 -6.14 14.51
C VAL A 150 9.11 -6.86 13.21
N ILE A 151 8.25 -7.78 12.84
CA ILE A 151 8.27 -8.47 11.55
C ILE A 151 6.93 -8.17 10.90
N ASP A 152 6.95 -7.38 9.83
CA ASP A 152 5.78 -7.02 9.05
C ASP A 152 5.79 -7.83 7.75
N ILE A 153 4.81 -8.72 7.59
CA ILE A 153 4.69 -9.59 6.42
C ILE A 153 3.54 -9.06 5.58
N GLY A 154 3.87 -8.28 4.56
CA GLY A 154 2.91 -7.70 3.63
C GLY A 154 2.52 -8.65 2.48
N GLY A 155 2.07 -8.06 1.38
CA GLY A 155 1.79 -8.80 0.15
C GLY A 155 3.05 -9.06 -0.69
N GLY A 156 3.91 -8.05 -0.85
CA GLY A 156 5.11 -8.11 -1.70
C GLY A 156 6.41 -8.26 -0.93
N SER A 157 6.52 -7.64 0.25
CA SER A 157 7.73 -7.60 1.07
C SER A 157 7.48 -8.06 2.50
N THR A 158 8.54 -8.52 3.14
CA THR A 158 8.61 -8.74 4.58
C THR A 158 9.65 -7.79 5.15
N ASP A 159 9.21 -6.86 5.98
CA ASP A 159 10.04 -5.88 6.64
C ASP A 159 10.30 -6.27 8.09
N ILE A 160 11.58 -6.30 8.46
CA ILE A 160 12.03 -6.68 9.79
C ILE A 160 12.78 -5.48 10.36
N ALA A 161 12.38 -5.03 11.54
CA ALA A 161 13.10 -3.94 12.21
C ALA A 161 13.25 -4.16 13.72
N VAL A 162 14.36 -3.69 14.23
CA VAL A 162 14.58 -3.51 15.68
C VAL A 162 14.42 -2.02 15.97
N ILE A 163 13.53 -1.72 16.90
CA ILE A 163 13.15 -0.36 17.27
C ILE A 163 13.49 -0.15 18.75
N SER A 164 14.07 0.97 19.10
CA SER A 164 14.36 1.39 20.46
C SER A 164 14.38 2.91 20.56
N MET A 165 13.94 3.46 21.68
CA MET A 165 13.95 4.92 21.96
C MET A 165 13.27 5.76 20.88
N GLY A 166 12.17 5.24 20.31
CA GLY A 166 11.39 5.90 19.27
C GLY A 166 11.98 5.86 17.87
N GLY A 167 13.10 5.19 17.66
CA GLY A 167 13.79 5.12 16.37
C GLY A 167 14.11 3.70 15.93
N ARG A 168 14.30 3.54 14.63
CA ARG A 168 14.78 2.32 14.02
C ARG A 168 16.29 2.16 14.24
N VAL A 169 16.69 1.05 14.90
CA VAL A 169 18.09 0.72 15.16
C VAL A 169 18.68 -0.09 14.00
N ARG A 170 17.93 -1.07 13.53
CA ARG A 170 18.28 -1.95 12.40
C ARG A 170 17.02 -2.30 11.64
N ALA A 171 17.15 -2.47 10.32
CA ALA A 171 16.11 -3.04 9.49
C ALA A 171 16.68 -3.89 8.37
N ALA A 172 15.85 -4.82 7.90
CA ALA A 172 16.06 -5.61 6.70
C ALA A 172 14.71 -5.77 6.00
N SER A 173 14.73 -5.80 4.67
CA SER A 173 13.56 -6.08 3.84
C SER A 173 13.85 -7.26 2.94
N LEU A 174 12.88 -8.17 2.80
CA LEU A 174 12.95 -9.35 1.96
C LEU A 174 11.81 -9.29 0.93
N PRO A 175 12.08 -9.52 -0.37
CA PRO A 175 11.04 -9.55 -1.41
C PRO A 175 10.31 -10.91 -1.43
N VAL A 176 9.95 -11.41 -0.26
CA VAL A 176 9.21 -12.67 -0.06
C VAL A 176 8.13 -12.44 0.97
N ALA A 177 6.87 -12.56 0.56
CA ALA A 177 5.71 -12.32 1.41
C ALA A 177 4.46 -13.02 0.85
N GLY A 178 3.26 -12.57 1.18
CA GLY A 178 1.99 -13.22 0.85
C GLY A 178 1.85 -13.65 -0.60
N ASN A 179 2.20 -12.79 -1.56
CA ASN A 179 2.11 -13.16 -3.00
C ASN A 179 3.01 -14.35 -3.37
N ALA A 180 4.20 -14.46 -2.77
CA ALA A 180 5.09 -15.60 -2.98
C ALA A 180 4.53 -16.87 -2.33
N PHE A 181 3.88 -16.75 -1.17
CA PHE A 181 3.22 -17.89 -0.52
C PHE A 181 2.06 -18.41 -1.36
N ASP A 182 1.22 -17.51 -1.90
CA ASP A 182 0.12 -17.88 -2.77
C ASP A 182 0.61 -18.59 -4.05
N GLN A 183 1.70 -18.10 -4.64
CA GLN A 183 2.33 -18.75 -5.79
C GLN A 183 2.84 -20.15 -5.47
N CYS A 184 3.49 -20.33 -4.32
CA CYS A 184 3.95 -21.65 -3.88
C CYS A 184 2.79 -22.63 -3.65
N ILE A 185 1.66 -22.15 -3.10
CA ILE A 185 0.45 -22.95 -2.90
C ILE A 185 -0.13 -23.36 -4.26
N ALA A 186 -0.26 -22.40 -5.20
CA ALA A 186 -0.80 -22.66 -6.53
C ALA A 186 0.07 -23.67 -7.30
N GLN A 187 1.40 -23.52 -7.24
CA GLN A 187 2.35 -24.44 -7.84
C GLN A 187 2.23 -25.85 -7.24
N TYR A 188 2.18 -25.96 -5.92
CA TYR A 188 2.03 -27.24 -5.24
C TYR A 188 0.74 -27.98 -5.67
N VAL A 189 -0.37 -27.24 -5.76
CA VAL A 189 -1.67 -27.80 -6.21
C VAL A 189 -1.57 -28.27 -7.66
N GLN A 190 -0.95 -27.46 -8.53
CA GLN A 190 -0.74 -27.83 -9.93
C GLN A 190 0.12 -29.09 -10.09
N GLU A 191 1.24 -29.16 -9.36
CA GLU A 191 2.17 -30.30 -9.46
C GLU A 191 1.58 -31.60 -8.89
N LYS A 192 0.90 -31.49 -7.75
CA LYS A 192 0.39 -32.68 -7.04
C LYS A 192 -0.93 -33.20 -7.54
N PHE A 193 -1.81 -32.31 -7.99
CA PHE A 193 -3.19 -32.65 -8.34
C PHE A 193 -3.51 -32.39 -9.82
N ASN A 194 -2.57 -31.81 -10.57
CA ASN A 194 -2.77 -31.36 -11.96
C ASN A 194 -3.99 -30.42 -12.12
N ILE A 195 -4.23 -29.57 -11.13
CA ILE A 195 -5.31 -28.59 -11.09
C ILE A 195 -4.71 -27.20 -11.08
N ALA A 196 -5.10 -26.35 -12.04
CA ALA A 196 -4.78 -24.92 -12.00
C ALA A 196 -5.80 -24.21 -11.09
N ILE A 197 -5.29 -23.50 -10.09
CA ILE A 197 -6.09 -22.58 -9.27
C ILE A 197 -5.72 -21.15 -9.62
N GLY A 198 -6.72 -20.26 -9.61
CA GLY A 198 -6.50 -18.83 -9.80
C GLY A 198 -6.06 -18.13 -8.52
N PRO A 199 -5.62 -16.86 -8.64
CA PRO A 199 -5.27 -16.02 -7.51
C PRO A 199 -6.48 -15.65 -6.65
#